data_08c79fc6fe13632d5c2f052c279587f1
#
_entry.id   08c79fc6fe13632d5c2f052c279587f1
#
_cell.length_a   1.000
_cell.length_b   1.000
_cell.length_c   1.000
_cell.angle_alpha   90.00
_cell.angle_beta   90.00
_cell.angle_gamma   90.00
#
_symmetry.space_group_name_H-M   'P 1'
#
loop_
_entity.id
_entity.type
_entity.pdbx_description
1 polymer ?
#
loop_
_entity_poly.entity_id
_entity_poly.type
_entity_poly.pdbx_seq_one_letter_code
_entity_poly.pdbx_strand_id
1 'polypeptide(L)'
;MIAYLEGELWEKRPEAIILKTGGVGYQAFVPLSTFYQLPEPPAQIALHIHTHVQTETLQLYGFATREEKETFVKLLTIPRIGPKLALAILSGISVQDLAQALAAGDVRRLAAIPGLGRKSAERLLVELKGKLPPEGLQLAATPSGPQGSIWDDALSALLNLGYARSQAEQALRQVHAQDKPLTLEDILRLSLARLAQL
;
A
#
# COMPACT_ATOMS: atom_id res chain seq x y z
N MET A 1 -10.50 -8.56 7.97
CA MET A 1 -9.76 -7.36 7.50
C MET A 1 -10.64 -6.58 6.54
N ILE A 2 -10.81 -5.27 6.74
CA ILE A 2 -11.58 -4.39 5.86
C ILE A 2 -10.56 -3.69 4.94
N ALA A 3 -10.72 -3.83 3.62
CA ALA A 3 -9.76 -3.33 2.63
C ALA A 3 -10.31 -2.16 1.79
N TYR A 4 -11.64 -2.04 1.74
CA TYR A 4 -12.37 -1.04 0.96
C TYR A 4 -13.74 -0.81 1.59
N LEU A 5 -14.21 0.43 1.58
CA LEU A 5 -15.56 0.80 1.99
C LEU A 5 -16.15 1.78 0.98
N GLU A 6 -17.40 1.51 0.60
CA GLU A 6 -18.20 2.39 -0.23
C GLU A 6 -19.54 2.63 0.45
N GLY A 7 -20.01 3.87 0.47
CA GLY A 7 -21.28 4.23 1.09
C GLY A 7 -21.46 5.73 1.25
N GLU A 8 -22.44 6.09 2.07
CA GLU A 8 -22.78 7.47 2.35
C GLU A 8 -21.83 8.07 3.40
N LEU A 9 -21.18 9.17 3.08
CA LEU A 9 -20.44 9.99 4.03
C LEU A 9 -21.44 10.63 4.99
N TRP A 10 -21.49 10.09 6.22
CA TRP A 10 -22.45 10.54 7.25
C TRP A 10 -21.90 11.70 8.08
N GLU A 11 -20.63 11.61 8.41
CA GLU A 11 -19.95 12.63 9.21
C GLU A 11 -18.54 12.88 8.67
N LYS A 12 -18.13 14.15 8.60
CA LYS A 12 -16.82 14.57 8.11
C LYS A 12 -16.16 15.47 9.14
N ARG A 13 -15.13 14.96 9.82
CA ARG A 13 -14.26 15.72 10.72
C ARG A 13 -12.80 15.64 10.26
N PRO A 14 -11.95 16.63 10.60
CA PRO A 14 -10.56 16.65 10.13
C PRO A 14 -9.75 15.41 10.48
N GLU A 15 -10.05 14.76 11.60
CA GLU A 15 -9.29 13.59 12.07
C GLU A 15 -9.91 12.25 11.65
N ALA A 16 -11.24 12.21 11.48
CA ALA A 16 -11.97 10.97 11.17
C ALA A 16 -13.28 11.27 10.47
N ILE A 17 -13.71 10.33 9.66
CA ILE A 17 -15.01 10.36 9.02
C ILE A 17 -15.85 9.17 9.45
N ILE A 18 -17.16 9.26 9.29
CA ILE A 18 -18.08 8.13 9.43
C ILE A 18 -18.69 7.83 8.07
N LEU A 19 -18.47 6.62 7.59
CA LEU A 19 -19.05 6.08 6.36
C LEU A 19 -20.16 5.09 6.72
N LYS A 20 -21.36 5.34 6.22
CA LYS A 20 -22.52 4.48 6.43
C LYS A 20 -22.68 3.52 5.26
N THR A 21 -22.53 2.24 5.55
CA THR A 21 -22.65 1.16 4.55
C THR A 21 -23.58 0.08 5.10
N GLY A 22 -24.66 -0.22 4.39
CA GLY A 22 -25.60 -1.27 4.79
C GLY A 22 -26.21 -1.11 6.18
N GLY A 23 -26.40 0.15 6.65
CA GLY A 23 -26.95 0.44 7.97
C GLY A 23 -25.90 0.46 9.09
N VAL A 24 -24.63 0.17 8.81
CA VAL A 24 -23.51 0.23 9.76
C VAL A 24 -22.67 1.48 9.51
N GLY A 25 -22.35 2.24 10.58
CA GLY A 25 -21.41 3.37 10.53
C GLY A 25 -19.98 2.92 10.82
N TYR A 26 -19.10 3.04 9.84
CA TYR A 26 -17.67 2.77 9.97
C TYR A 26 -16.90 4.06 10.20
N GLN A 27 -16.25 4.20 11.34
CA GLN A 27 -15.33 5.31 11.59
C GLN A 27 -13.96 4.98 10.98
N ALA A 28 -13.45 5.86 10.13
CA ALA A 28 -12.11 5.75 9.56
C ALA A 28 -11.32 7.04 9.79
N PHE A 29 -10.08 6.91 10.26
CA PHE A 29 -9.12 8.01 10.33
C PHE A 29 -8.58 8.28 8.93
N VAL A 30 -8.50 9.53 8.54
CA VAL A 30 -8.05 9.93 7.20
C VAL A 30 -6.95 10.98 7.28
N PRO A 31 -5.98 11.00 6.36
CA PRO A 31 -5.03 12.11 6.26
C PRO A 31 -5.74 13.36 5.74
N LEU A 32 -5.19 14.54 6.00
CA LEU A 32 -5.76 15.82 5.52
C LEU A 32 -5.82 15.87 3.99
N SER A 33 -4.89 15.22 3.28
CA SER A 33 -4.93 15.09 1.82
C SER A 33 -6.22 14.43 1.33
N THR A 34 -6.64 13.33 1.94
CA THR A 34 -7.92 12.67 1.67
C THR A 34 -9.09 13.54 2.16
N PHE A 35 -9.01 14.11 3.37
CA PHE A 35 -10.09 14.92 3.96
C PHE A 35 -10.51 16.09 3.05
N TYR A 36 -9.55 16.81 2.46
CA TYR A 36 -9.85 17.94 1.58
C TYR A 36 -10.43 17.53 0.22
N GLN A 37 -10.21 16.28 -0.22
CA GLN A 37 -10.78 15.76 -1.46
C GLN A 37 -12.21 15.25 -1.28
N LEU A 38 -12.62 14.93 -0.05
CA LEU A 38 -13.95 14.42 0.22
C LEU A 38 -15.01 15.54 0.11
N PRO A 39 -16.18 15.24 -0.50
CA PRO A 39 -17.31 16.16 -0.56
C PRO A 39 -17.89 16.42 0.84
N GLU A 40 -18.80 17.39 0.93
CA GLU A 40 -19.57 17.59 2.16
C GLU A 40 -20.69 16.54 2.29
N PRO A 41 -20.98 16.10 3.55
CA PRO A 41 -22.09 15.20 3.81
C PRO A 41 -23.46 15.84 3.50
N PRO A 42 -24.46 15.04 3.04
CA PRO A 42 -24.38 13.63 2.69
C PRO A 42 -23.87 13.44 1.23
N ALA A 43 -22.96 12.50 1.03
CA ALA A 43 -22.44 12.19 -0.30
C ALA A 43 -22.00 10.71 -0.40
N GLN A 44 -22.11 10.12 -1.58
CA GLN A 44 -21.58 8.79 -1.83
C GLN A 44 -20.07 8.88 -2.07
N ILE A 45 -19.31 8.12 -1.31
CA ILE A 45 -17.86 8.06 -1.44
C ILE A 45 -17.33 6.62 -1.35
N ALA A 46 -16.12 6.45 -1.82
CA ALA A 46 -15.39 5.20 -1.72
C ALA A 46 -13.98 5.46 -1.18
N LEU A 47 -13.50 4.59 -0.30
CA LEU A 47 -12.17 4.70 0.30
C LEU A 47 -11.43 3.38 0.30
N HIS A 48 -10.13 3.45 0.06
CA HIS A 48 -9.21 2.36 0.32
C HIS A 48 -8.92 2.29 1.81
N ILE A 49 -9.18 1.15 2.44
CA ILE A 49 -9.07 1.00 3.91
C ILE A 49 -7.86 0.15 4.27
N HIS A 50 -7.14 0.58 5.29
CA HIS A 50 -6.21 -0.23 6.05
C HIS A 50 -6.79 -0.53 7.42
N THR A 51 -6.95 -1.81 7.74
CA THR A 51 -7.38 -2.25 9.08
C THR A 51 -6.16 -2.45 9.96
N HIS A 52 -6.06 -1.66 11.02
CA HIS A 52 -5.01 -1.78 12.03
C HIS A 52 -5.58 -2.45 13.28
N VAL A 53 -5.06 -3.62 13.61
CA VAL A 53 -5.50 -4.40 14.79
C VAL A 53 -4.40 -4.36 15.84
N GLN A 54 -4.74 -3.96 17.03
CA GLN A 54 -3.93 -4.09 18.24
C GLN A 54 -4.70 -4.96 19.24
N THR A 55 -4.06 -5.35 20.35
CA THR A 55 -4.61 -6.30 21.32
C THR A 55 -6.04 -6.00 21.76
N GLU A 56 -6.40 -4.71 21.90
CA GLU A 56 -7.72 -4.28 22.40
C GLU A 56 -8.47 -3.34 21.44
N THR A 57 -7.87 -2.98 20.30
CA THR A 57 -8.46 -2.00 19.40
C THR A 57 -8.38 -2.43 17.95
N LEU A 58 -9.47 -2.16 17.23
CA LEU A 58 -9.53 -2.24 15.78
C LEU A 58 -9.77 -0.83 15.25
N GLN A 59 -8.84 -0.32 14.46
CA GLN A 59 -8.91 1.00 13.86
C GLN A 59 -8.86 0.90 12.34
N LEU A 60 -9.69 1.71 11.67
CA LEU A 60 -9.69 1.82 10.22
C LEU A 60 -9.03 3.12 9.81
N TYR A 61 -8.18 3.03 8.79
CA TYR A 61 -7.52 4.17 8.16
C TYR A 61 -7.93 4.22 6.69
N GLY A 62 -8.51 5.36 6.28
CA GLY A 62 -9.10 5.54 4.96
C GLY A 62 -8.30 6.50 4.08
N PHE A 63 -8.20 6.19 2.80
CA PHE A 63 -7.42 6.92 1.82
C PHE A 63 -8.21 7.08 0.53
N ALA A 64 -8.13 8.26 -0.10
CA ALA A 64 -8.78 8.53 -1.37
C ALA A 64 -8.19 7.68 -2.50
N THR A 65 -6.88 7.39 -2.43
CA THR A 65 -6.18 6.62 -3.45
C THR A 65 -5.52 5.37 -2.87
N ARG A 66 -5.35 4.37 -3.72
CA ARG A 66 -4.60 3.15 -3.39
C ARG A 66 -3.14 3.46 -3.08
N GLU A 67 -2.56 4.43 -3.77
CA GLU A 67 -1.19 4.88 -3.59
C GLU A 67 -0.94 5.45 -2.18
N GLU A 68 -1.85 6.30 -1.69
CA GLU A 68 -1.79 6.81 -0.31
C GLU A 68 -1.84 5.65 0.71
N LYS A 69 -2.76 4.69 0.51
CA LYS A 69 -2.85 3.52 1.38
C LYS A 69 -1.56 2.69 1.37
N GLU A 70 -1.01 2.41 0.20
CA GLU A 70 0.23 1.62 0.08
C GLU A 70 1.42 2.34 0.73
N THR A 71 1.49 3.67 0.55
CA THR A 71 2.49 4.50 1.22
C THR A 71 2.33 4.47 2.73
N PHE A 72 1.10 4.59 3.23
CA PHE A 72 0.81 4.45 4.66
C PHE A 72 1.31 3.11 5.21
N VAL A 73 1.00 2.00 4.54
CA VAL A 73 1.46 0.66 4.95
C VAL A 73 2.99 0.56 4.96
N LYS A 74 3.67 1.13 3.96
CA LYS A 74 5.14 1.19 3.93
C LYS A 74 5.70 2.01 5.09
N LEU A 75 5.08 3.13 5.44
CA LEU A 75 5.48 3.94 6.59
C LEU A 75 5.37 3.16 7.91
N LEU A 76 4.32 2.33 8.08
CA LEU A 76 4.14 1.50 9.27
C LEU A 76 5.22 0.42 9.44
N THR A 77 5.93 0.02 8.39
CA THR A 77 7.04 -0.94 8.50
C THR A 77 8.29 -0.34 9.14
N ILE A 78 8.34 0.99 9.28
CA ILE A 78 9.50 1.69 9.82
C ILE A 78 9.41 1.74 11.35
N PRO A 79 10.44 1.28 12.08
CA PRO A 79 10.43 1.33 13.53
C PRO A 79 10.18 2.75 14.06
N ARG A 80 9.26 2.88 15.03
CA ARG A 80 8.80 4.12 15.66
C ARG A 80 7.91 5.02 14.78
N ILE A 81 7.52 4.60 13.58
CA ILE A 81 6.46 5.25 12.83
C ILE A 81 5.18 4.46 13.04
N GLY A 82 4.34 4.94 13.94
CA GLY A 82 3.00 4.39 14.16
C GLY A 82 1.95 5.08 13.28
N PRO A 83 0.69 4.61 13.34
CA PRO A 83 -0.38 5.11 12.47
C PRO A 83 -0.60 6.62 12.56
N LYS A 84 -0.54 7.21 13.76
CA LYS A 84 -0.70 8.68 13.94
C LYS A 84 0.38 9.47 13.19
N LEU A 85 1.64 9.05 13.29
CA LEU A 85 2.74 9.73 12.61
C LEU A 85 2.68 9.49 11.09
N ALA A 86 2.31 8.30 10.65
CA ALA A 86 2.11 7.99 9.23
C ALA A 86 1.00 8.86 8.61
N LEU A 87 -0.14 9.07 9.32
CA LEU A 87 -1.18 10.02 8.89
C LEU A 87 -0.67 11.46 8.85
N ALA A 88 0.11 11.89 9.85
CA ALA A 88 0.69 13.24 9.89
C ALA A 88 1.64 13.47 8.70
N ILE A 89 2.43 12.46 8.33
CA ILE A 89 3.31 12.52 7.15
C ILE A 89 2.47 12.72 5.89
N LEU A 90 1.47 11.87 5.64
CA LEU A 90 0.60 11.98 4.45
C LEU A 90 -0.29 13.23 4.45
N SER A 91 -0.51 13.82 5.61
CA SER A 91 -1.22 15.11 5.73
C SER A 91 -0.31 16.31 5.41
N GLY A 92 0.99 16.18 5.62
CA GLY A 92 1.97 17.26 5.45
C GLY A 92 2.71 17.27 4.12
N ILE A 93 2.66 16.17 3.38
CA ILE A 93 3.37 16.04 2.09
C ILE A 93 2.61 15.08 1.17
N SER A 94 2.53 15.40 -0.13
CA SER A 94 1.95 14.48 -1.11
C SER A 94 2.82 13.23 -1.30
N VAL A 95 2.26 12.12 -1.79
CA VAL A 95 3.03 10.90 -2.04
C VAL A 95 4.15 11.14 -3.04
N GLN A 96 3.89 11.94 -4.08
CA GLN A 96 4.89 12.31 -5.09
C GLN A 96 6.03 13.16 -4.50
N ASP A 97 5.68 14.18 -3.71
CA ASP A 97 6.66 15.03 -3.04
C ASP A 97 7.49 14.26 -2.02
N LEU A 98 6.86 13.32 -1.30
CA LEU A 98 7.56 12.41 -0.38
C LEU A 98 8.58 11.56 -1.14
N ALA A 99 8.18 10.96 -2.27
CA ALA A 99 9.08 10.16 -3.10
C ALA A 99 10.25 11.00 -3.64
N GLN A 100 9.99 12.23 -4.10
CA GLN A 100 11.03 13.16 -4.54
C GLN A 100 12.00 13.56 -3.41
N ALA A 101 11.47 13.89 -2.22
CA ALA A 101 12.30 14.24 -1.07
C ALA A 101 13.18 13.07 -0.62
N LEU A 102 12.66 11.84 -0.68
CA LEU A 102 13.42 10.62 -0.39
C LEU A 102 14.52 10.36 -1.44
N ALA A 103 14.21 10.54 -2.73
CA ALA A 103 15.18 10.37 -3.81
C ALA A 103 16.30 11.41 -3.74
N ALA A 104 15.96 12.66 -3.43
CA ALA A 104 16.91 13.77 -3.28
C ALA A 104 17.70 13.73 -1.97
N GLY A 105 17.30 12.90 -1.00
CA GLY A 105 17.93 12.88 0.32
C GLY A 105 17.64 14.13 1.17
N ASP A 106 16.51 14.81 0.91
CA ASP A 106 16.16 16.08 1.54
C ASP A 106 15.58 15.89 2.95
N VAL A 107 16.51 15.68 3.91
CA VAL A 107 16.16 15.55 5.33
C VAL A 107 15.44 16.80 5.86
N ARG A 108 15.77 18.01 5.35
CA ARG A 108 15.17 19.25 5.85
C ARG A 108 13.70 19.31 5.50
N ARG A 109 13.33 18.99 4.25
CA ARG A 109 11.94 18.95 3.79
C ARG A 109 11.13 17.92 4.59
N LEU A 110 11.69 16.75 4.84
CA LEU A 110 11.04 15.71 5.65
C LEU A 110 10.89 16.13 7.12
N ALA A 111 11.91 16.72 7.72
CA ALA A 111 11.89 17.18 9.11
C ALA A 111 10.98 18.38 9.36
N ALA A 112 10.52 19.08 8.31
CA ALA A 112 9.53 20.14 8.41
C ALA A 112 8.09 19.61 8.64
N ILE A 113 7.87 18.29 8.44
CA ILE A 113 6.57 17.67 8.66
C ILE A 113 6.29 17.61 10.17
N PRO A 114 5.13 18.09 10.65
CA PRO A 114 4.79 18.05 12.06
C PRO A 114 4.88 16.64 12.65
N GLY A 115 5.60 16.50 13.76
CA GLY A 115 5.82 15.22 14.43
C GLY A 115 6.96 14.37 13.86
N LEU A 116 7.56 14.75 12.73
CA LEU A 116 8.70 14.07 12.13
C LEU A 116 9.99 14.83 12.44
N GLY A 117 10.61 14.53 13.57
CA GLY A 117 11.90 15.13 13.94
C GLY A 117 13.04 14.66 13.02
N ARG A 118 14.17 15.41 13.04
CA ARG A 118 15.34 15.15 12.18
C ARG A 118 15.82 13.69 12.20
N LYS A 119 15.93 13.08 13.40
CA LYS A 119 16.36 11.66 13.53
C LYS A 119 15.37 10.69 12.85
N SER A 120 14.07 10.98 12.93
CA SER A 120 13.03 10.16 12.27
C SER A 120 13.03 10.38 10.76
N ALA A 121 13.31 11.61 10.28
CA ALA A 121 13.46 11.92 8.87
C ALA A 121 14.69 11.23 8.25
N GLU A 122 15.83 11.23 8.93
CA GLU A 122 17.03 10.52 8.51
C GLU A 122 16.78 8.99 8.42
N ARG A 123 16.07 8.42 9.39
CA ARG A 123 15.68 7.01 9.39
C ARG A 123 14.72 6.71 8.24
N LEU A 124 13.69 7.52 8.06
CA LEU A 124 12.72 7.40 6.96
C LEU A 124 13.43 7.35 5.61
N LEU A 125 14.44 8.19 5.43
CA LEU A 125 15.29 8.22 4.25
C LEU A 125 16.02 6.89 4.03
N VAL A 126 16.67 6.34 5.05
CA VAL A 126 17.42 5.08 4.95
C VAL A 126 16.48 3.92 4.64
N GLU A 127 15.34 3.84 5.32
CA GLU A 127 14.43 2.70 5.21
C GLU A 127 13.59 2.69 3.92
N LEU A 128 13.24 3.88 3.37
CA LEU A 128 12.40 3.99 2.18
C LEU A 128 13.17 4.32 0.90
N LYS A 129 14.46 4.59 0.98
CA LYS A 129 15.28 4.85 -0.20
C LYS A 129 15.18 3.68 -1.18
N GLY A 130 14.67 3.94 -2.38
CA GLY A 130 14.45 2.93 -3.42
C GLY A 130 13.19 2.07 -3.26
N LYS A 131 12.41 2.23 -2.17
CA LYS A 131 11.14 1.53 -1.97
C LYS A 131 9.91 2.33 -2.44
N LEU A 132 10.07 3.63 -2.61
CA LEU A 132 9.11 4.52 -3.26
C LEU A 132 9.76 5.01 -4.55
N PRO A 133 9.27 4.62 -5.74
CA PRO A 133 9.81 5.11 -7.00
C PRO A 133 9.59 6.61 -7.09
N PRO A 134 10.59 7.39 -7.61
CA PRO A 134 10.51 8.85 -7.73
C PRO A 134 9.49 9.33 -8.78
N GLU A 135 9.17 8.51 -9.74
CA GLU A 135 8.06 8.73 -10.65
C GLU A 135 6.82 8.16 -9.94
N GLY A 136 5.86 9.05 -9.69
CA GLY A 136 4.61 8.68 -9.06
C GLY A 136 4.13 7.37 -9.68
N LEU A 137 3.85 6.41 -8.85
CA LEU A 137 3.24 5.16 -9.27
C LEU A 137 2.06 5.49 -10.21
N GLN A 138 2.32 5.55 -11.49
CA GLN A 138 1.36 5.05 -12.44
C GLN A 138 1.31 3.54 -12.18
N LEU A 139 0.81 3.20 -11.00
CA LEU A 139 0.03 2.01 -10.91
C LEU A 139 -1.06 2.25 -11.93
N ALA A 140 -0.95 1.57 -13.04
CA ALA A 140 -2.05 1.44 -13.95
C ALA A 140 -3.30 1.24 -13.09
N ALA A 141 -4.03 2.33 -12.86
CA ALA A 141 -5.40 2.32 -12.44
C ALA A 141 -6.11 1.72 -13.63
N THR A 142 -6.28 0.47 -13.56
CA THR A 142 -7.24 -0.42 -14.22
C THR A 142 -6.63 -1.82 -14.12
N PRO A 143 -7.41 -2.86 -13.98
CA PRO A 143 -7.04 -4.13 -14.50
C PRO A 143 -7.09 -3.98 -16.05
N SER A 144 -6.19 -3.16 -16.58
CA SER A 144 -5.84 -3.17 -17.99
C SER A 144 -5.06 -4.45 -18.17
N GLY A 145 -5.56 -5.30 -19.01
CA GLY A 145 -5.11 -6.65 -19.26
C GLY A 145 -3.61 -6.88 -19.38
N PRO A 146 -3.18 -8.07 -19.61
CA PRO A 146 -1.91 -8.68 -19.25
C PRO A 146 -0.72 -7.99 -19.92
N GLN A 147 -0.04 -7.08 -19.20
CA GLN A 147 1.24 -6.50 -19.60
C GLN A 147 2.37 -6.76 -18.58
N GLY A 148 2.08 -7.49 -17.50
CA GLY A 148 3.12 -8.25 -16.81
C GLY A 148 3.35 -9.55 -17.60
N SER A 149 4.59 -9.99 -17.75
CA SER A 149 4.79 -11.31 -18.33
C SER A 149 4.07 -12.33 -17.43
N ILE A 150 3.45 -13.35 -18.01
CA ILE A 150 2.80 -14.45 -17.27
C ILE A 150 3.71 -15.04 -16.18
N TRP A 151 5.01 -14.83 -16.33
CA TRP A 151 6.07 -15.22 -15.40
C TRP A 151 6.17 -14.30 -14.19
N ASP A 152 5.93 -13.00 -14.35
CA ASP A 152 5.90 -12.02 -13.25
C ASP A 152 4.68 -12.26 -12.37
N ASP A 153 3.54 -12.59 -12.98
CA ASP A 153 2.33 -12.96 -12.26
C ASP A 153 2.53 -14.27 -11.48
N ALA A 154 3.21 -15.26 -12.09
CA ALA A 154 3.54 -16.51 -11.43
C ALA A 154 4.53 -16.31 -10.27
N LEU A 155 5.54 -15.45 -10.42
CA LEU A 155 6.48 -15.09 -9.36
C LEU A 155 5.74 -14.43 -8.20
N SER A 156 4.88 -13.45 -8.50
CA SER A 156 4.07 -12.75 -7.49
C SER A 156 3.20 -13.73 -6.71
N ALA A 157 2.55 -14.67 -7.39
CA ALA A 157 1.73 -15.69 -6.75
C ALA A 157 2.53 -16.60 -5.81
N LEU A 158 3.72 -17.06 -6.23
CA LEU A 158 4.58 -17.90 -5.40
C LEU A 158 5.09 -17.16 -4.15
N LEU A 159 5.44 -15.88 -4.29
CA LEU A 159 5.83 -15.03 -3.15
C LEU A 159 4.67 -14.84 -2.16
N ASN A 160 3.43 -14.65 -2.67
CA ASN A 160 2.24 -14.54 -1.85
C ASN A 160 1.88 -15.85 -1.12
N LEU A 161 2.27 -16.99 -1.68
CA LEU A 161 2.16 -18.31 -1.02
C LEU A 161 3.24 -18.54 0.04
N GLY A 162 4.18 -17.59 0.23
CA GLY A 162 5.18 -17.62 1.29
C GLY A 162 6.52 -18.26 0.91
N TYR A 163 6.73 -18.60 -0.36
CA TYR A 163 8.03 -19.11 -0.81
C TYR A 163 9.08 -18.01 -0.87
N ALA A 164 10.33 -18.33 -0.52
CA ALA A 164 11.44 -17.40 -0.65
C ALA A 164 11.67 -17.04 -2.13
N ARG A 165 11.99 -15.77 -2.41
CA ARG A 165 12.17 -15.26 -3.78
C ARG A 165 13.16 -16.11 -4.60
N SER A 166 14.29 -16.49 -4.00
CA SER A 166 15.30 -17.32 -4.65
C SER A 166 14.76 -18.69 -5.08
N GLN A 167 13.94 -19.31 -4.23
CA GLN A 167 13.32 -20.62 -4.52
C GLN A 167 12.26 -20.48 -5.63
N ALA A 168 11.41 -19.43 -5.55
CA ALA A 168 10.39 -19.16 -6.55
C ALA A 168 11.01 -18.91 -7.94
N GLU A 169 12.05 -18.05 -8.02
CA GLU A 169 12.75 -17.76 -9.27
C GLU A 169 13.45 -19.02 -9.84
N GLN A 170 14.03 -19.85 -8.98
CA GLN A 170 14.68 -21.09 -9.42
C GLN A 170 13.66 -22.08 -10.00
N ALA A 171 12.51 -22.27 -9.34
CA ALA A 171 11.45 -23.13 -9.82
C ALA A 171 10.88 -22.65 -11.17
N LEU A 172 10.64 -21.34 -11.30
CA LEU A 172 10.16 -20.73 -12.53
C LEU A 172 11.15 -20.89 -13.69
N ARG A 173 12.45 -20.71 -13.48
CA ARG A 173 13.48 -20.93 -14.51
C ARG A 173 13.47 -22.37 -15.02
N GLN A 174 13.30 -23.35 -14.13
CA GLN A 174 13.23 -24.77 -14.51
C GLN A 174 11.97 -25.09 -15.32
N VAL A 175 10.85 -24.41 -15.06
CA VAL A 175 9.61 -24.56 -15.85
C VAL A 175 9.74 -23.85 -17.20
N HIS A 176 10.36 -22.68 -17.24
CA HIS A 176 10.59 -21.92 -18.47
C HIS A 176 11.44 -22.68 -19.50
N ALA A 177 12.38 -23.51 -19.03
CA ALA A 177 13.26 -24.30 -19.90
C ALA A 177 12.54 -25.40 -20.74
N GLN A 178 11.22 -25.60 -20.53
CA GLN A 178 10.46 -26.65 -21.25
C GLN A 178 9.90 -26.21 -22.61
N ASP A 179 10.14 -24.97 -23.03
CA ASP A 179 9.83 -24.39 -24.36
C ASP A 179 8.42 -24.71 -24.91
N LYS A 180 7.42 -24.76 -24.03
CA LYS A 180 5.99 -24.93 -24.35
C LYS A 180 5.20 -23.69 -24.00
N PRO A 181 4.16 -23.33 -24.80
CA PRO A 181 3.23 -22.30 -24.39
C PRO A 181 2.44 -22.80 -23.17
N LEU A 182 2.74 -22.25 -22.00
CA LEU A 182 2.13 -22.60 -20.72
C LEU A 182 1.15 -21.49 -20.30
N THR A 183 0.03 -21.88 -19.71
CA THR A 183 -0.86 -20.95 -19.02
C THR A 183 -0.30 -20.60 -17.65
N LEU A 184 -0.77 -19.52 -17.02
CA LEU A 184 -0.40 -19.15 -15.65
C LEU A 184 -0.63 -20.31 -14.67
N GLU A 185 -1.76 -21.02 -14.83
CA GLU A 185 -2.12 -22.17 -14.01
C GLU A 185 -1.10 -23.32 -14.17
N ASP A 186 -0.68 -23.62 -15.40
CA ASP A 186 0.32 -24.66 -15.66
C ASP A 186 1.67 -24.30 -15.05
N ILE A 187 2.11 -23.05 -15.21
CA ILE A 187 3.35 -22.52 -14.64
C ILE A 187 3.33 -22.67 -13.11
N LEU A 188 2.24 -22.24 -12.47
CA LEU A 188 2.10 -22.34 -11.01
C LEU A 188 2.10 -23.79 -10.56
N ARG A 189 1.30 -24.65 -11.19
CA ARG A 189 1.22 -26.07 -10.87
C ARG A 189 2.58 -26.78 -10.98
N LEU A 190 3.30 -26.53 -12.06
CA LEU A 190 4.62 -27.14 -12.29
C LEU A 190 5.67 -26.59 -11.30
N SER A 191 5.63 -25.28 -11.01
CA SER A 191 6.55 -24.65 -10.06
C SER A 191 6.31 -25.15 -8.64
N LEU A 192 5.06 -25.28 -8.22
CA LEU A 192 4.70 -25.82 -6.89
C LEU A 192 5.12 -27.29 -6.75
N ALA A 193 4.95 -28.11 -7.81
CA ALA A 193 5.41 -29.49 -7.80
C ALA A 193 6.94 -29.61 -7.64
N ARG A 194 7.71 -28.65 -8.16
CA ARG A 194 9.18 -28.58 -7.98
C ARG A 194 9.55 -28.12 -6.58
N LEU A 195 8.85 -27.12 -6.06
CA LEU A 195 9.08 -26.59 -4.71
C LEU A 195 8.74 -27.59 -3.60
N ALA A 196 7.80 -28.50 -3.84
CA ALA A 196 7.46 -29.59 -2.91
C ALA A 196 8.52 -30.71 -2.84
N GLN A 197 9.48 -30.72 -3.74
CA GLN A 197 10.56 -31.72 -3.81
C GLN A 197 11.90 -31.19 -3.26
N LEU A 198 11.93 -29.92 -2.81
CA LEU A 198 13.07 -29.25 -2.17
C LEU A 198 12.91 -29.23 -0.65
#